data_a31838569df4c05895a19fc288ad83ec
#
_entry.id   a31838569df4c05895a19fc288ad83ec
#
_cell.length_a   1.000
_cell.length_b   1.000
_cell.length_c   1.000
_cell.angle_alpha   90.00
_cell.angle_beta   90.00
_cell.angle_gamma   90.00
#
_symmetry.space_group_name_H-M   'P 1'
#
loop_
_entity.id
_entity.type
_entity.pdbx_description
1 polymer ?
#
loop_
_entity_poly.entity_id
_entity_poly.type
_entity_poly.pdbx_seq_one_letter_code
_entity_poly.pdbx_strand_id
1 'polypeptide(L)'
;MEAGEAVATLARLHAQHGTTSLLATTMTAPLADIEAALHALAPAVAQRWPGAARVLGVHLEGPYISPDKLSAQPPLARPPSLAEILALHAIAPIRLVTVAPEVAGNLALIPQLVQAGMRVQLGHTSATYEQACEALQHGASGFTHLFNAMSPLHHRAPGVTGAALAHGEHAELIPDLLHVHPGAIRAALRAIPGLFCVSDATAAAGMPDGDYRLGRQTVTKCLGGVRLADGTLAGSTLTLDQALRNLVIIGLPLAEAAARCSTHAANYLGLQDRGRLQPGAWADAVVLNRDLQVQAVWVEGRSALQK
;
A
#
# COMPACT_ATOMS: atom_id res chain seq x y z
N MET A 1 12.42 0.19 -6.39
CA MET A 1 13.28 1.29 -5.87
C MET A 1 14.72 0.83 -6.04
N GLU A 2 15.42 1.44 -7.00
CA GLU A 2 16.67 0.86 -7.54
C GLU A 2 17.94 1.51 -6.99
N ALA A 3 17.84 2.56 -6.16
CA ALA A 3 19.00 3.20 -5.52
C ALA A 3 18.60 3.93 -4.23
N GLY A 4 19.53 4.06 -3.27
CA GLY A 4 19.27 4.73 -1.99
C GLY A 4 18.81 6.18 -2.14
N GLU A 5 19.31 6.93 -3.12
CA GLU A 5 18.85 8.29 -3.44
C GLU A 5 17.39 8.33 -3.92
N ALA A 6 16.94 7.32 -4.67
CA ALA A 6 15.56 7.21 -5.11
C ALA A 6 14.60 7.04 -3.91
N VAL A 7 14.98 6.25 -2.92
CA VAL A 7 14.21 6.09 -1.67
C VAL A 7 14.09 7.40 -0.91
N ALA A 8 15.21 8.16 -0.81
CA ALA A 8 15.19 9.47 -0.15
C ALA A 8 14.31 10.48 -0.89
N THR A 9 14.38 10.52 -2.21
CA THR A 9 13.57 11.38 -3.07
C THR A 9 12.08 11.07 -2.92
N LEU A 10 11.71 9.78 -2.97
CA LEU A 10 10.34 9.32 -2.77
C LEU A 10 9.83 9.72 -1.38
N ALA A 11 10.59 9.41 -0.33
CA ALA A 11 10.19 9.71 1.04
C ALA A 11 10.06 11.23 1.31
N ARG A 12 10.86 12.07 0.65
CA ARG A 12 10.72 13.54 0.71
C ARG A 12 9.49 14.02 -0.06
N LEU A 13 9.24 13.49 -1.27
CA LEU A 13 8.03 13.83 -2.03
C LEU A 13 6.78 13.54 -1.19
N HIS A 14 6.68 12.33 -0.65
CA HIS A 14 5.52 11.96 0.15
C HIS A 14 5.39 12.81 1.43
N ALA A 15 6.50 13.18 2.07
CA ALA A 15 6.48 14.11 3.21
C ALA A 15 5.94 15.48 2.83
N GLN A 16 6.32 16.03 1.66
CA GLN A 16 5.80 17.32 1.15
C GLN A 16 4.28 17.28 0.96
N HIS A 17 3.71 16.11 0.73
CA HIS A 17 2.28 15.86 0.59
C HIS A 17 1.62 15.31 1.87
N GLY A 18 2.23 15.53 3.04
CA GLY A 18 1.63 15.21 4.33
C GLY A 18 1.77 13.76 4.79
N THR A 19 2.45 12.89 4.06
CA THR A 19 2.73 11.53 4.51
C THR A 19 3.87 11.57 5.53
N THR A 20 3.61 11.21 6.77
CA THR A 20 4.63 11.21 7.83
C THR A 20 5.35 9.88 7.96
N SER A 21 4.71 8.79 7.56
CA SER A 21 5.28 7.44 7.57
C SER A 21 4.76 6.62 6.40
N LEU A 22 5.56 5.69 5.92
CA LEU A 22 5.20 4.78 4.81
C LEU A 22 5.87 3.42 4.93
N LEU A 23 5.31 2.41 4.27
CA LEU A 23 6.01 1.21 3.87
C LEU A 23 6.51 1.38 2.43
N ALA A 24 7.74 0.94 2.20
CA ALA A 24 8.29 0.90 0.85
C ALA A 24 7.87 -0.41 0.19
N THR A 25 7.16 -0.33 -0.94
CA THR A 25 6.62 -1.51 -1.62
C THR A 25 7.57 -2.01 -2.69
N THR A 26 7.85 -3.33 -2.69
CA THR A 26 8.52 -4.02 -3.78
C THR A 26 7.49 -4.58 -4.75
N MET A 27 7.89 -4.81 -6.00
CA MET A 27 7.09 -5.51 -7.02
C MET A 27 7.62 -6.92 -7.23
N THR A 28 6.83 -7.73 -7.93
CA THR A 28 7.28 -9.02 -8.48
C THR A 28 8.53 -8.83 -9.35
N ALA A 29 9.61 -9.52 -8.99
CA ALA A 29 10.89 -9.42 -9.68
C ALA A 29 11.72 -10.71 -9.45
N PRO A 30 12.84 -10.91 -10.18
CA PRO A 30 13.85 -11.89 -9.80
C PRO A 30 14.34 -11.65 -8.37
N LEU A 31 14.71 -12.71 -7.66
CA LEU A 31 15.15 -12.63 -6.27
C LEU A 31 16.26 -11.60 -6.07
N ALA A 32 17.27 -11.63 -6.93
CA ALA A 32 18.41 -10.71 -6.87
C ALA A 32 18.02 -9.23 -6.99
N ASP A 33 16.96 -8.90 -7.78
CA ASP A 33 16.45 -7.54 -7.91
C ASP A 33 15.72 -7.12 -6.64
N ILE A 34 14.96 -8.04 -6.00
CA ILE A 34 14.29 -7.80 -4.72
C ILE A 34 15.35 -7.59 -3.62
N GLU A 35 16.36 -8.44 -3.53
CA GLU A 35 17.47 -8.29 -2.57
C GLU A 35 18.17 -6.95 -2.74
N ALA A 36 18.49 -6.56 -3.98
CA ALA A 36 19.12 -5.27 -4.27
C ALA A 36 18.24 -4.09 -3.83
N ALA A 37 16.92 -4.16 -4.07
CA ALA A 37 15.95 -3.16 -3.61
C ALA A 37 15.92 -3.07 -2.08
N LEU A 38 15.91 -4.20 -1.38
CA LEU A 38 15.90 -4.23 0.09
C LEU A 38 17.21 -3.69 0.68
N HIS A 39 18.37 -4.02 0.09
CA HIS A 39 19.64 -3.42 0.50
C HIS A 39 19.65 -1.89 0.33
N ALA A 40 19.06 -1.38 -0.75
CA ALA A 40 18.90 0.06 -0.95
C ALA A 40 17.93 0.72 0.05
N LEU A 41 16.91 -0.03 0.53
CA LEU A 41 15.92 0.41 1.52
C LEU A 41 16.43 0.37 2.97
N ALA A 42 17.29 -0.58 3.32
CA ALA A 42 17.74 -0.83 4.69
C ALA A 42 18.24 0.43 5.42
N PRO A 43 19.04 1.34 4.82
CA PRO A 43 19.45 2.58 5.47
C PRO A 43 18.29 3.51 5.81
N ALA A 44 17.26 3.60 4.93
CA ALA A 44 16.08 4.44 5.15
C ALA A 44 15.17 3.90 6.26
N VAL A 45 15.13 2.57 6.42
CA VAL A 45 14.41 1.92 7.52
C VAL A 45 15.15 2.12 8.85
N ALA A 46 16.47 2.02 8.83
CA ALA A 46 17.29 2.23 10.04
C ALA A 46 17.23 3.68 10.53
N GLN A 47 17.31 4.65 9.62
CA GLN A 47 17.39 6.06 9.96
C GLN A 47 16.55 6.93 9.00
N ARG A 48 15.70 7.82 9.56
CA ARG A 48 14.97 8.82 8.78
C ARG A 48 15.91 9.88 8.23
N TRP A 49 15.80 10.18 6.95
CA TRP A 49 16.53 11.31 6.34
C TRP A 49 15.85 12.66 6.61
N PRO A 50 16.61 13.75 6.65
CA PRO A 50 16.04 15.09 6.79
C PRO A 50 15.02 15.41 5.70
N GLY A 51 13.89 16.01 6.09
CA GLY A 51 12.81 16.38 5.18
C GLY A 51 12.00 15.19 4.61
N ALA A 52 12.25 13.96 5.05
CA ALA A 52 11.62 12.75 4.54
C ALA A 52 10.56 12.19 5.49
N ALA A 53 9.59 11.47 4.96
CA ALA A 53 8.73 10.58 5.71
C ALA A 53 9.54 9.44 6.36
N ARG A 54 9.06 8.89 7.47
CA ARG A 54 9.67 7.71 8.09
C ARG A 54 9.33 6.47 7.29
N VAL A 55 10.34 5.75 6.79
CA VAL A 55 10.17 4.42 6.21
C VAL A 55 10.11 3.41 7.35
N LEU A 56 8.96 2.77 7.56
CA LEU A 56 8.70 1.86 8.69
C LEU A 56 9.12 0.42 8.40
N GLY A 57 9.39 0.11 7.16
CA GLY A 57 9.74 -1.21 6.67
C GLY A 57 9.26 -1.41 5.25
N VAL A 58 9.13 -2.67 4.87
CA VAL A 58 8.83 -3.11 3.51
C VAL A 58 7.41 -3.72 3.45
N HIS A 59 6.70 -3.41 2.38
CA HIS A 59 5.58 -4.18 1.87
C HIS A 59 6.08 -5.05 0.72
N LEU A 60 6.12 -6.37 0.92
CA LEU A 60 6.49 -7.33 -0.10
C LEU A 60 5.25 -7.69 -0.92
N GLU A 61 5.08 -7.04 -2.08
CA GLU A 61 3.96 -7.27 -3.00
C GLU A 61 4.42 -8.11 -4.19
N GLY A 62 4.06 -9.37 -4.16
CA GLY A 62 4.65 -10.38 -5.02
C GLY A 62 6.03 -10.85 -4.50
N PRO A 63 6.56 -11.91 -5.07
CA PRO A 63 6.10 -12.66 -6.25
C PRO A 63 5.06 -13.76 -5.96
N TYR A 64 4.53 -13.87 -4.77
CA TYR A 64 3.62 -14.96 -4.32
C TYR A 64 2.16 -14.63 -4.63
N ILE A 65 1.92 -14.11 -5.82
CA ILE A 65 0.64 -13.62 -6.34
C ILE A 65 0.13 -14.51 -7.48
N SER A 66 -1.13 -14.33 -7.87
CA SER A 66 -1.73 -15.09 -8.95
C SER A 66 -1.17 -14.70 -10.34
N PRO A 67 -0.75 -15.65 -11.16
CA PRO A 67 -0.36 -15.36 -12.54
C PRO A 67 -1.52 -14.82 -13.40
N ASP A 68 -2.78 -15.07 -12.98
CA ASP A 68 -3.97 -14.59 -13.68
C ASP A 68 -4.39 -13.17 -13.27
N LYS A 69 -3.74 -12.59 -12.25
CA LYS A 69 -4.04 -11.27 -11.67
C LYS A 69 -2.83 -10.36 -11.54
N LEU A 70 -1.91 -10.48 -12.48
CA LEU A 70 -0.66 -9.69 -12.47
C LEU A 70 -0.92 -8.19 -12.59
N SER A 71 -1.93 -7.77 -13.41
CA SER A 71 -2.10 -6.34 -13.72
C SER A 71 -0.79 -5.75 -14.24
N ALA A 72 -0.20 -4.75 -13.56
CA ALA A 72 1.09 -4.18 -13.93
C ALA A 72 2.30 -4.94 -13.33
N GLN A 73 2.10 -6.02 -12.58
CA GLN A 73 3.20 -6.85 -12.08
C GLN A 73 3.85 -7.64 -13.23
N PRO A 74 5.18 -7.78 -13.25
CA PRO A 74 5.86 -8.64 -14.22
C PRO A 74 5.43 -10.11 -14.14
N PRO A 75 5.50 -10.88 -15.25
CA PRO A 75 5.08 -12.28 -15.30
C PRO A 75 6.13 -13.22 -14.65
N LEU A 76 6.47 -12.93 -13.40
CA LEU A 76 7.45 -13.64 -12.59
C LEU A 76 6.85 -14.15 -11.27
N ALA A 77 5.52 -14.26 -11.21
CA ALA A 77 4.82 -14.87 -10.08
C ALA A 77 5.31 -16.33 -9.90
N ARG A 78 5.51 -16.73 -8.65
CA ARG A 78 6.04 -18.05 -8.30
C ARG A 78 5.48 -18.56 -6.96
N PRO A 79 5.56 -19.88 -6.72
CA PRO A 79 5.21 -20.44 -5.41
C PRO A 79 6.03 -19.86 -4.27
N PRO A 80 5.50 -19.84 -3.04
CA PRO A 80 6.13 -19.22 -1.89
C PRO A 80 7.32 -20.03 -1.36
N SER A 81 8.25 -19.32 -0.72
CA SER A 81 9.32 -19.89 0.08
C SER A 81 9.47 -19.11 1.38
N LEU A 82 9.16 -19.72 2.52
CA LEU A 82 9.37 -19.08 3.82
C LEU A 82 10.85 -18.73 4.04
N ALA A 83 11.77 -19.62 3.65
CA ALA A 83 13.19 -19.36 3.80
C ALA A 83 13.66 -18.14 3.01
N GLU A 84 13.14 -17.95 1.78
CA GLU A 84 13.39 -16.75 0.97
C GLU A 84 12.86 -15.50 1.67
N ILE A 85 11.60 -15.51 2.14
CA ILE A 85 10.99 -14.35 2.80
C ILE A 85 11.76 -13.98 4.07
N LEU A 86 12.18 -14.96 4.87
CA LEU A 86 12.96 -14.70 6.08
C LEU A 86 14.36 -14.15 5.77
N ALA A 87 15.00 -14.62 4.70
CA ALA A 87 16.27 -14.06 4.22
C ALA A 87 16.10 -12.60 3.78
N LEU A 88 15.04 -12.29 3.01
CA LEU A 88 14.69 -10.92 2.63
C LEU A 88 14.38 -10.05 3.86
N HIS A 89 13.62 -10.57 4.82
CA HIS A 89 13.28 -9.87 6.07
C HIS A 89 14.53 -9.51 6.89
N ALA A 90 15.58 -10.34 6.84
CA ALA A 90 16.85 -10.07 7.51
C ALA A 90 17.63 -8.89 6.87
N ILE A 91 17.42 -8.60 5.59
CA ILE A 91 18.00 -7.44 4.90
C ILE A 91 17.29 -6.16 5.31
N ALA A 92 15.96 -6.14 5.22
CA ALA A 92 15.12 -5.01 5.63
C ALA A 92 13.79 -5.54 6.19
N PRO A 93 13.31 -5.01 7.34
CA PRO A 93 12.10 -5.52 8.00
C PRO A 93 10.89 -5.51 7.07
N ILE A 94 10.40 -6.68 6.68
CA ILE A 94 9.13 -6.84 5.99
C ILE A 94 8.01 -6.76 7.03
N ARG A 95 7.12 -5.79 6.89
CA ARG A 95 5.98 -5.56 7.79
C ARG A 95 4.69 -6.14 7.23
N LEU A 96 4.61 -6.22 5.91
CA LEU A 96 3.43 -6.61 5.18
C LEU A 96 3.81 -7.48 3.98
N VAL A 97 3.05 -8.55 3.76
CA VAL A 97 3.20 -9.44 2.60
C VAL A 97 1.85 -9.59 1.92
N THR A 98 1.81 -9.39 0.61
CA THR A 98 0.64 -9.69 -0.23
C THR A 98 0.76 -11.08 -0.83
N VAL A 99 -0.29 -11.88 -0.67
CA VAL A 99 -0.35 -13.25 -1.21
C VAL A 99 -1.69 -13.52 -1.91
N ALA A 100 -1.66 -14.42 -2.90
CA ALA A 100 -2.84 -14.99 -3.53
C ALA A 100 -3.12 -16.38 -2.92
N PRO A 101 -4.17 -16.59 -2.14
CA PRO A 101 -4.37 -17.83 -1.37
C PRO A 101 -4.59 -19.06 -2.23
N GLU A 102 -5.06 -18.91 -3.47
CA GLU A 102 -5.24 -20.00 -4.43
C GLU A 102 -3.92 -20.54 -5.00
N VAL A 103 -2.83 -19.77 -4.89
CA VAL A 103 -1.51 -20.25 -5.34
C VAL A 103 -1.00 -21.30 -4.38
N ALA A 104 -0.59 -22.45 -4.93
CA ALA A 104 -0.19 -23.61 -4.15
C ALA A 104 0.93 -23.25 -3.13
N GLY A 105 0.69 -23.57 -1.87
CA GLY A 105 1.60 -23.31 -0.75
C GLY A 105 1.33 -21.98 -0.01
N ASN A 106 0.66 -21.00 -0.61
CA ASN A 106 0.42 -19.72 0.04
C ASN A 106 -0.49 -19.84 1.28
N LEU A 107 -1.54 -20.64 1.22
CA LEU A 107 -2.43 -20.84 2.35
C LEU A 107 -1.67 -21.36 3.59
N ALA A 108 -0.80 -22.36 3.39
CA ALA A 108 0.03 -22.92 4.46
C ALA A 108 1.15 -21.95 4.94
N LEU A 109 1.53 -20.99 4.11
CA LEU A 109 2.52 -19.97 4.45
C LEU A 109 1.96 -18.90 5.40
N ILE A 110 0.68 -18.53 5.28
CA ILE A 110 0.05 -17.42 6.03
C ILE A 110 0.35 -17.50 7.54
N PRO A 111 0.03 -18.60 8.26
CA PRO A 111 0.27 -18.66 9.70
C PRO A 111 1.77 -18.56 10.07
N GLN A 112 2.68 -18.99 9.19
CA GLN A 112 4.11 -18.90 9.41
C GLN A 112 4.61 -17.44 9.31
N LEU A 113 4.07 -16.66 8.38
CA LEU A 113 4.36 -15.23 8.25
C LEU A 113 3.81 -14.45 9.45
N VAL A 114 2.59 -14.77 9.88
CA VAL A 114 1.99 -14.16 11.09
C VAL A 114 2.83 -14.46 12.32
N GLN A 115 3.29 -15.70 12.49
CA GLN A 115 4.18 -16.09 13.58
C GLN A 115 5.53 -15.35 13.52
N ALA A 116 6.03 -15.04 12.33
CA ALA A 116 7.22 -14.22 12.13
C ALA A 116 6.97 -12.70 12.34
N GLY A 117 5.77 -12.29 12.76
CA GLY A 117 5.42 -10.90 13.07
C GLY A 117 5.05 -10.05 11.85
N MET A 118 4.79 -10.65 10.70
CA MET A 118 4.38 -9.97 9.49
C MET A 118 2.85 -9.92 9.40
N ARG A 119 2.30 -8.83 8.86
CA ARG A 119 0.91 -8.77 8.41
C ARG A 119 0.79 -9.45 7.05
N VAL A 120 -0.32 -10.16 6.83
CA VAL A 120 -0.61 -10.81 5.55
C VAL A 120 -1.90 -10.24 4.98
N GLN A 121 -1.82 -9.79 3.73
CA GLN A 121 -2.97 -9.31 2.95
C GLN A 121 -3.23 -10.22 1.75
N LEU A 122 -4.49 -10.30 1.35
CA LEU A 122 -4.92 -10.94 0.12
C LEU A 122 -4.96 -9.89 -1.00
N GLY A 123 -4.25 -10.15 -2.09
CA GLY A 123 -4.19 -9.26 -3.24
C GLY A 123 -3.61 -9.95 -4.46
N HIS A 124 -3.81 -9.35 -5.63
CA HIS A 124 -3.41 -9.95 -6.90
C HIS A 124 -3.85 -11.42 -7.00
N THR A 125 -5.15 -11.65 -6.83
CA THR A 125 -5.71 -12.99 -6.57
C THR A 125 -6.99 -13.24 -7.35
N SER A 126 -7.11 -14.46 -7.89
CA SER A 126 -8.32 -15.01 -8.51
C SER A 126 -9.11 -15.89 -7.55
N ALA A 127 -8.74 -15.92 -6.26
CA ALA A 127 -9.36 -16.80 -5.27
C ALA A 127 -10.89 -16.67 -5.26
N THR A 128 -11.53 -17.78 -4.91
CA THR A 128 -12.96 -17.80 -4.62
C THR A 128 -13.24 -17.15 -3.26
N TYR A 129 -14.51 -16.92 -2.98
CA TYR A 129 -14.96 -16.43 -1.67
C TYR A 129 -14.51 -17.37 -0.54
N GLU A 130 -14.66 -18.69 -0.75
CA GLU A 130 -14.33 -19.72 0.24
C GLU A 130 -12.82 -19.76 0.51
N GLN A 131 -11.98 -19.68 -0.53
CA GLN A 131 -10.53 -19.63 -0.40
C GLN A 131 -10.08 -18.36 0.35
N ALA A 132 -10.73 -17.22 0.09
CA ALA A 132 -10.44 -16.00 0.83
C ALA A 132 -10.85 -16.11 2.30
N CYS A 133 -12.02 -16.68 2.61
CA CYS A 133 -12.46 -16.92 3.99
C CYS A 133 -11.52 -17.90 4.72
N GLU A 134 -11.05 -18.95 4.06
CA GLU A 134 -10.07 -19.89 4.60
C GLU A 134 -8.74 -19.18 4.93
N ALA A 135 -8.27 -18.30 4.03
CA ALA A 135 -7.06 -17.51 4.27
C ALA A 135 -7.19 -16.56 5.48
N LEU A 136 -8.37 -15.95 5.67
CA LEU A 136 -8.65 -15.16 6.88
C LEU A 136 -8.58 -16.02 8.16
N GLN A 137 -9.11 -17.25 8.12
CA GLN A 137 -9.03 -18.19 9.26
C GLN A 137 -7.57 -18.60 9.55
N HIS A 138 -6.71 -18.62 8.55
CA HIS A 138 -5.27 -18.88 8.69
C HIS A 138 -4.46 -17.67 9.16
N GLY A 139 -5.09 -16.49 9.33
CA GLY A 139 -4.47 -15.30 9.89
C GLY A 139 -4.17 -14.17 8.89
N ALA A 140 -4.62 -14.27 7.63
CA ALA A 140 -4.66 -13.11 6.76
C ALA A 140 -5.54 -12.04 7.40
N SER A 141 -5.11 -10.77 7.40
CA SER A 141 -5.74 -9.73 8.20
C SER A 141 -6.18 -8.50 7.40
N GLY A 142 -6.06 -8.54 6.08
CA GLY A 142 -6.44 -7.42 5.23
C GLY A 142 -6.43 -7.76 3.74
N PHE A 143 -6.70 -6.75 2.94
CA PHE A 143 -6.79 -6.85 1.48
C PHE A 143 -6.00 -5.70 0.85
N THR A 144 -5.10 -6.03 -0.07
CA THR A 144 -4.26 -5.06 -0.78
C THR A 144 -5.09 -4.34 -1.83
N HIS A 145 -5.03 -3.00 -1.87
CA HIS A 145 -5.72 -2.13 -2.85
C HIS A 145 -7.09 -2.69 -3.32
N LEU A 146 -8.01 -2.86 -2.36
CA LEU A 146 -9.33 -3.48 -2.53
C LEU A 146 -9.99 -3.12 -3.88
N PHE A 147 -10.60 -4.11 -4.53
CA PHE A 147 -11.18 -4.16 -5.87
C PHE A 147 -10.18 -4.35 -7.02
N ASN A 148 -8.93 -3.91 -6.88
CA ASN A 148 -7.95 -3.95 -7.95
C ASN A 148 -7.24 -5.29 -7.98
N ALA A 149 -7.06 -5.87 -9.18
CA ALA A 149 -6.44 -7.18 -9.38
C ALA A 149 -7.02 -8.29 -8.48
N MET A 150 -8.34 -8.28 -8.24
CA MET A 150 -9.07 -9.28 -7.43
C MET A 150 -10.20 -9.92 -8.24
N SER A 151 -10.70 -11.09 -7.79
CA SER A 151 -11.96 -11.63 -8.26
C SER A 151 -13.11 -10.72 -7.81
N PRO A 152 -14.00 -10.30 -8.76
CA PRO A 152 -15.01 -9.28 -8.49
C PRO A 152 -16.19 -9.83 -7.68
N LEU A 153 -16.95 -8.90 -7.06
CA LEU A 153 -18.22 -9.24 -6.42
C LEU A 153 -19.29 -9.57 -7.46
N HIS A 154 -19.73 -10.83 -7.47
CA HIS A 154 -20.93 -11.27 -8.17
C HIS A 154 -21.86 -11.95 -7.18
N HIS A 155 -23.18 -11.75 -7.28
CA HIS A 155 -24.15 -12.18 -6.29
C HIS A 155 -24.23 -13.71 -6.05
N ARG A 156 -23.71 -14.54 -6.97
CA ARG A 156 -23.62 -16.00 -6.84
C ARG A 156 -22.17 -16.52 -6.74
N ALA A 157 -21.19 -15.68 -7.02
CA ALA A 157 -19.75 -15.98 -6.92
C ALA A 157 -19.04 -14.74 -6.39
N PRO A 158 -19.12 -14.45 -5.05
CA PRO A 158 -18.72 -13.16 -4.51
C PRO A 158 -17.22 -12.85 -4.60
N GLY A 159 -16.40 -13.87 -4.82
CA GLY A 159 -14.96 -13.72 -4.96
C GLY A 159 -14.27 -13.13 -3.72
N VAL A 160 -13.03 -12.72 -3.89
CA VAL A 160 -12.24 -12.07 -2.84
C VAL A 160 -12.87 -10.73 -2.43
N THR A 161 -13.37 -9.96 -3.40
CA THR A 161 -14.06 -8.69 -3.12
C THR A 161 -15.27 -8.91 -2.21
N GLY A 162 -16.06 -9.96 -2.44
CA GLY A 162 -17.19 -10.30 -1.59
C GLY A 162 -16.76 -10.74 -0.19
N ALA A 163 -15.70 -11.53 -0.07
CA ALA A 163 -15.15 -11.93 1.22
C ALA A 163 -14.63 -10.71 2.01
N ALA A 164 -13.96 -9.77 1.33
CA ALA A 164 -13.51 -8.51 1.93
C ALA A 164 -14.67 -7.68 2.49
N LEU A 165 -15.73 -7.50 1.71
CA LEU A 165 -16.91 -6.72 2.13
C LEU A 165 -17.73 -7.41 3.21
N ALA A 166 -17.71 -8.75 3.29
CA ALA A 166 -18.49 -9.51 4.27
C ALA A 166 -17.75 -9.73 5.60
N HIS A 167 -16.42 -9.87 5.57
CA HIS A 167 -15.63 -10.33 6.71
C HIS A 167 -14.36 -9.50 6.97
N GLY A 168 -14.02 -8.57 6.08
CA GLY A 168 -12.81 -7.77 6.21
C GLY A 168 -12.89 -6.77 7.36
N GLU A 169 -11.99 -6.90 8.34
CA GLU A 169 -11.80 -5.86 9.37
C GLU A 169 -10.93 -4.71 8.83
N HIS A 170 -10.02 -5.00 7.91
CA HIS A 170 -9.10 -4.04 7.32
C HIS A 170 -8.96 -4.28 5.80
N ALA A 171 -8.82 -3.21 5.06
CA ALA A 171 -8.42 -3.24 3.65
C ALA A 171 -7.76 -1.93 3.25
N GLU A 172 -6.87 -1.99 2.27
CA GLU A 172 -6.31 -0.83 1.60
C GLU A 172 -7.26 -0.33 0.51
N LEU A 173 -7.25 0.97 0.28
CA LEU A 173 -8.02 1.60 -0.78
C LEU A 173 -7.18 2.68 -1.47
N ILE A 174 -7.22 2.74 -2.80
CA ILE A 174 -6.65 3.82 -3.62
C ILE A 174 -7.78 4.80 -3.98
N PRO A 175 -7.99 5.89 -3.23
CA PRO A 175 -9.10 6.82 -3.46
C PRO A 175 -8.73 7.95 -4.46
N ASP A 176 -8.09 7.60 -5.56
CA ASP A 176 -7.76 8.55 -6.64
C ASP A 176 -8.96 8.83 -7.57
N LEU A 177 -10.08 8.13 -7.38
CA LEU A 177 -11.31 8.18 -8.17
C LEU A 177 -11.15 7.66 -9.62
N LEU A 178 -10.01 7.05 -9.92
CA LEU A 178 -9.72 6.35 -11.18
C LEU A 178 -9.72 4.84 -10.97
N HIS A 179 -9.01 4.35 -9.94
CA HIS A 179 -8.96 2.93 -9.58
C HIS A 179 -10.27 2.43 -9.01
N VAL A 180 -10.96 3.27 -8.22
CA VAL A 180 -12.20 2.88 -7.56
C VAL A 180 -13.25 3.98 -7.71
N HIS A 181 -14.41 3.60 -8.26
CA HIS A 181 -15.55 4.52 -8.40
C HIS A 181 -16.06 4.99 -7.02
N PRO A 182 -16.45 6.27 -6.85
CA PRO A 182 -16.95 6.79 -5.56
C PRO A 182 -18.06 5.96 -4.91
N GLY A 183 -18.94 5.36 -5.70
CA GLY A 183 -20.00 4.47 -5.21
C GLY A 183 -19.44 3.21 -4.55
N ALA A 184 -18.39 2.60 -5.12
CA ALA A 184 -17.72 1.44 -4.56
C ALA A 184 -16.92 1.81 -3.30
N ILE A 185 -16.28 2.99 -3.29
CA ILE A 185 -15.62 3.54 -2.08
C ILE A 185 -16.62 3.65 -0.93
N ARG A 186 -17.81 4.25 -1.17
CA ARG A 186 -18.85 4.37 -0.14
C ARG A 186 -19.38 3.02 0.36
N ALA A 187 -19.48 2.02 -0.51
CA ALA A 187 -19.88 0.68 -0.10
C ALA A 187 -18.81 0.03 0.80
N ALA A 188 -17.54 0.11 0.41
CA ALA A 188 -16.43 -0.42 1.18
C ALA A 188 -16.28 0.26 2.55
N LEU A 189 -16.44 1.60 2.63
CA LEU A 189 -16.41 2.35 3.88
C LEU A 189 -17.49 1.94 4.89
N ARG A 190 -18.66 1.49 4.40
CA ARG A 190 -19.74 0.98 5.26
C ARG A 190 -19.50 -0.45 5.71
N ALA A 191 -18.85 -1.24 4.87
CA ALA A 191 -18.65 -2.67 5.11
C ALA A 191 -17.40 -2.96 5.95
N ILE A 192 -16.32 -2.18 5.77
CA ILE A 192 -15.01 -2.47 6.36
C ILE A 192 -14.62 -1.39 7.37
N PRO A 193 -14.74 -1.67 8.68
CA PRO A 193 -14.49 -0.66 9.72
C PRO A 193 -13.08 -0.06 9.67
N GLY A 194 -12.08 -0.89 9.48
CA GLY A 194 -10.66 -0.53 9.44
C GLY A 194 -10.13 -0.22 8.05
N LEU A 195 -11.00 0.10 7.05
CA LEU A 195 -10.55 0.53 5.72
C LEU A 195 -9.60 1.73 5.83
N PHE A 196 -8.47 1.71 5.14
CA PHE A 196 -7.51 2.80 5.12
C PHE A 196 -6.99 3.11 3.73
N CYS A 197 -6.51 4.35 3.55
CA CYS A 197 -6.01 4.81 2.27
C CYS A 197 -4.54 4.47 2.07
N VAL A 198 -4.22 4.06 0.85
CA VAL A 198 -2.86 3.96 0.34
C VAL A 198 -2.73 4.79 -0.93
N SER A 199 -1.52 5.23 -1.22
CA SER A 199 -1.24 5.93 -2.47
C SER A 199 -1.07 4.96 -3.63
N ASP A 200 -0.40 3.85 -3.41
CA ASP A 200 0.08 2.96 -4.49
C ASP A 200 0.83 3.75 -5.58
N ALA A 201 1.60 4.75 -5.13
CA ALA A 201 2.24 5.71 -6.01
C ALA A 201 3.49 5.15 -6.66
N THR A 202 3.62 5.39 -7.96
CA THR A 202 4.80 5.04 -8.76
C THR A 202 5.79 6.19 -8.85
N ALA A 203 6.90 5.98 -9.57
CA ALA A 203 7.90 7.01 -9.86
C ALA A 203 7.35 8.22 -10.65
N ALA A 204 6.15 8.11 -11.22
CA ALA A 204 5.46 9.20 -11.91
C ALA A 204 4.75 10.18 -10.97
N ALA A 205 4.65 9.88 -9.66
CA ALA A 205 4.04 10.79 -8.69
C ALA A 205 4.85 12.08 -8.57
N GLY A 206 4.16 13.22 -8.60
CA GLY A 206 4.81 14.55 -8.56
C GLY A 206 5.53 14.97 -9.85
N MET A 207 5.58 14.12 -10.87
CA MET A 207 6.27 14.37 -12.11
C MET A 207 5.31 14.86 -13.22
N PRO A 208 5.78 15.52 -14.29
CA PRO A 208 4.97 15.88 -15.46
C PRO A 208 4.34 14.65 -16.15
N ASP A 209 3.43 14.88 -17.09
CA ASP A 209 2.98 13.82 -18.00
C ASP A 209 4.14 13.36 -18.90
N GLY A 210 4.20 12.04 -19.16
CA GLY A 210 5.29 11.42 -19.92
C GLY A 210 5.54 9.97 -19.54
N ASP A 211 6.61 9.39 -20.06
CA ASP A 211 6.98 8.01 -19.85
C ASP A 211 7.92 7.84 -18.64
N TYR A 212 7.64 6.83 -17.83
CA TYR A 212 8.38 6.49 -16.62
C TYR A 212 8.69 4.99 -16.56
N ARG A 213 9.64 4.62 -15.69
CA ARG A 213 9.95 3.22 -15.43
C ARG A 213 9.15 2.72 -14.23
N LEU A 214 8.57 1.52 -14.37
CA LEU A 214 7.98 0.75 -13.30
C LEU A 214 8.63 -0.64 -13.32
N GLY A 215 9.65 -0.83 -12.48
CA GLY A 215 10.55 -1.98 -12.60
C GLY A 215 11.19 -2.01 -14.00
N ARG A 216 11.02 -3.10 -14.72
CA ARG A 216 11.54 -3.28 -16.09
C ARG A 216 10.60 -2.80 -17.18
N GLN A 217 9.39 -2.35 -16.84
CA GLN A 217 8.37 -1.90 -17.78
C GLN A 217 8.40 -0.37 -17.95
N THR A 218 7.90 0.09 -19.09
CA THR A 218 7.59 1.51 -19.31
C THR A 218 6.10 1.73 -19.09
N VAL A 219 5.78 2.78 -18.35
CA VAL A 219 4.41 3.24 -18.10
C VAL A 219 4.29 4.69 -18.52
N THR A 220 3.13 5.11 -19.02
CA THR A 220 2.86 6.47 -19.42
C THR A 220 1.94 7.13 -18.40
N LYS A 221 2.38 8.28 -17.86
CA LYS A 221 1.51 9.17 -17.09
C LYS A 221 0.77 10.09 -18.02
N CYS A 222 -0.56 10.07 -17.96
CA CYS A 222 -1.42 10.99 -18.68
C CYS A 222 -2.77 11.14 -17.95
N LEU A 223 -3.35 12.34 -18.03
CA LEU A 223 -4.68 12.63 -17.46
C LEU A 223 -4.83 12.19 -15.99
N GLY A 224 -3.80 12.35 -15.19
CA GLY A 224 -3.79 12.02 -13.76
C GLY A 224 -3.63 10.53 -13.43
N GLY A 225 -3.58 9.65 -14.43
CA GLY A 225 -3.37 8.20 -14.25
C GLY A 225 -2.04 7.72 -14.84
N VAL A 226 -1.59 6.56 -14.42
CA VAL A 226 -0.44 5.83 -14.97
C VAL A 226 -0.93 4.56 -15.62
N ARG A 227 -0.48 4.29 -16.86
CA ARG A 227 -0.98 3.17 -17.65
C ARG A 227 0.13 2.44 -18.39
N LEU A 228 -0.07 1.13 -18.56
CA LEU A 228 0.65 0.34 -19.54
C LEU A 228 0.19 0.68 -20.96
N ALA A 229 0.90 0.20 -21.97
CA ALA A 229 0.59 0.43 -23.38
C ALA A 229 -0.80 -0.10 -23.81
N ASP A 230 -1.33 -1.09 -23.13
CA ASP A 230 -2.67 -1.66 -23.34
C ASP A 230 -3.80 -0.88 -22.63
N GLY A 231 -3.45 0.18 -21.90
CA GLY A 231 -4.40 1.01 -21.15
C GLY A 231 -4.64 0.57 -19.71
N THR A 232 -4.09 -0.56 -19.27
CA THR A 232 -4.20 -1.05 -17.89
C THR A 232 -3.60 -0.04 -16.92
N LEU A 233 -4.31 0.28 -15.83
CA LEU A 233 -3.76 1.11 -14.74
C LEU A 233 -2.57 0.40 -14.09
N ALA A 234 -1.52 1.15 -13.82
CA ALA A 234 -0.22 0.64 -13.37
C ALA A 234 0.28 1.42 -12.14
N GLY A 235 -0.37 1.19 -11.00
CA GLY A 235 -0.23 2.02 -9.81
C GLY A 235 -0.77 3.44 -10.04
N SER A 236 -0.52 4.34 -9.13
CA SER A 236 -1.09 5.68 -9.13
C SER A 236 -0.05 6.81 -9.14
N THR A 237 -0.56 8.04 -9.20
CA THR A 237 0.20 9.26 -8.88
C THR A 237 -0.36 9.95 -7.63
N LEU A 238 -1.23 9.25 -6.90
CA LEU A 238 -1.93 9.78 -5.74
C LEU A 238 -0.98 10.12 -4.60
N THR A 239 -1.23 11.24 -3.96
CA THR A 239 -0.63 11.63 -2.69
C THR A 239 -1.68 11.60 -1.58
N LEU A 240 -1.29 11.42 -0.31
CA LEU A 240 -2.29 11.27 0.75
C LEU A 240 -3.08 12.53 1.06
N ASP A 241 -2.54 13.72 0.81
CA ASP A 241 -3.31 14.97 0.86
C ASP A 241 -4.40 15.03 -0.22
N GLN A 242 -4.10 14.53 -1.44
CA GLN A 242 -5.12 14.38 -2.49
C GLN A 242 -6.14 13.28 -2.14
N ALA A 243 -5.71 12.17 -1.56
CA ALA A 243 -6.60 11.13 -1.05
C ALA A 243 -7.59 11.69 -0.02
N LEU A 244 -7.10 12.48 0.94
CA LEU A 244 -7.93 13.17 1.93
C LEU A 244 -8.97 14.08 1.25
N ARG A 245 -8.55 14.93 0.30
CA ARG A 245 -9.46 15.81 -0.45
C ARG A 245 -10.52 15.01 -1.22
N ASN A 246 -10.12 13.95 -1.88
CA ASN A 246 -11.03 13.10 -2.64
C ASN A 246 -12.08 12.45 -1.72
N LEU A 247 -11.70 11.96 -0.54
CA LEU A 247 -12.64 11.42 0.44
C LEU A 247 -13.63 12.49 0.92
N VAL A 248 -13.19 13.71 1.18
CA VAL A 248 -14.06 14.82 1.57
C VAL A 248 -15.01 15.20 0.42
N ILE A 249 -14.52 15.26 -0.82
CA ILE A 249 -15.32 15.55 -2.03
C ILE A 249 -16.45 14.50 -2.20
N ILE A 250 -16.17 13.24 -1.92
CA ILE A 250 -17.21 12.19 -1.98
C ILE A 250 -18.11 12.14 -0.74
N GLY A 251 -17.96 13.07 0.20
CA GLY A 251 -18.89 13.32 1.31
C GLY A 251 -18.49 12.75 2.67
N LEU A 252 -17.23 12.32 2.87
CA LEU A 252 -16.76 11.94 4.21
C LEU A 252 -16.52 13.19 5.07
N PRO A 253 -16.86 13.16 6.36
CA PRO A 253 -16.40 14.17 7.31
C PRO A 253 -14.87 14.22 7.35
N LEU A 254 -14.29 15.42 7.48
CA LEU A 254 -12.84 15.61 7.46
C LEU A 254 -12.11 14.74 8.51
N ALA A 255 -12.66 14.65 9.71
CA ALA A 255 -12.06 13.83 10.78
C ALA A 255 -12.00 12.34 10.40
N GLU A 256 -13.05 11.82 9.77
CA GLU A 256 -13.07 10.44 9.29
C GLU A 256 -12.09 10.24 8.13
N ALA A 257 -12.08 11.14 7.15
CA ALA A 257 -11.14 11.09 6.03
C ALA A 257 -9.67 11.12 6.53
N ALA A 258 -9.37 11.96 7.53
CA ALA A 258 -8.05 12.01 8.16
C ALA A 258 -7.71 10.71 8.88
N ALA A 259 -8.65 10.10 9.60
CA ALA A 259 -8.43 8.82 10.26
C ALA A 259 -8.14 7.70 9.25
N ARG A 260 -8.82 7.68 8.10
CA ARG A 260 -8.58 6.72 7.00
C ARG A 260 -7.18 6.88 6.38
N CYS A 261 -6.65 8.09 6.36
CA CYS A 261 -5.30 8.37 5.84
C CYS A 261 -4.19 8.22 6.90
N SER A 262 -4.51 7.96 8.17
CA SER A 262 -3.51 7.94 9.25
C SER A 262 -3.76 6.86 10.31
N THR A 263 -4.72 7.06 11.21
CA THR A 263 -4.96 6.21 12.39
C THR A 263 -5.27 4.77 12.04
N HIS A 264 -6.08 4.53 10.99
CA HIS A 264 -6.46 3.18 10.58
C HIS A 264 -5.25 2.40 10.05
N ALA A 265 -4.40 3.02 9.22
CA ALA A 265 -3.17 2.40 8.72
C ALA A 265 -2.18 2.09 9.86
N ALA A 266 -2.01 3.03 10.82
CA ALA A 266 -1.18 2.82 11.98
C ALA A 266 -1.70 1.67 12.86
N ASN A 267 -3.01 1.62 13.12
CA ASN A 267 -3.65 0.55 13.88
C ASN A 267 -3.46 -0.81 13.19
N TYR A 268 -3.61 -0.86 11.87
CA TYR A 268 -3.39 -2.08 11.10
C TYR A 268 -1.97 -2.64 11.28
N LEU A 269 -0.96 -1.77 11.29
CA LEU A 269 0.42 -2.17 11.57
C LEU A 269 0.72 -2.41 13.07
N GLY A 270 -0.25 -2.22 13.96
CA GLY A 270 -0.07 -2.36 15.41
C GLY A 270 0.70 -1.21 16.06
N LEU A 271 0.81 -0.06 15.38
CA LEU A 271 1.53 1.12 15.89
C LEU A 271 0.61 1.97 16.77
N GLN A 272 0.98 2.11 18.05
CA GLN A 272 0.20 2.89 19.01
C GLN A 272 0.75 4.32 19.19
N ASP A 273 1.93 4.58 18.67
CA ASP A 273 2.70 5.82 18.80
C ASP A 273 2.68 6.71 17.54
N ARG A 274 1.94 6.33 16.48
CA ARG A 274 1.82 7.07 15.22
C ARG A 274 0.36 7.17 14.76
N GLY A 275 0.10 8.03 13.77
CA GLY A 275 -1.23 8.23 13.19
C GLY A 275 -2.23 8.93 14.13
N ARG A 276 -1.75 9.59 15.19
CA ARG A 276 -2.58 10.25 16.20
C ARG A 276 -1.81 11.37 16.91
N LEU A 277 -2.53 12.40 17.35
CA LEU A 277 -2.00 13.47 18.17
C LEU A 277 -2.41 13.20 19.63
N GLN A 278 -1.52 12.57 20.39
CA GLN A 278 -1.72 12.27 21.81
C GLN A 278 -0.39 12.28 22.57
N PRO A 279 -0.39 12.52 23.90
CA PRO A 279 0.82 12.40 24.70
C PRO A 279 1.48 11.02 24.56
N GLY A 280 2.79 10.98 24.37
CA GLY A 280 3.57 9.76 24.18
C GLY A 280 3.68 9.28 22.74
N ALA A 281 2.91 9.84 21.80
CA ALA A 281 3.07 9.56 20.38
C ALA A 281 4.17 10.44 19.77
N TRP A 282 4.71 9.98 18.64
CA TRP A 282 5.61 10.81 17.84
C TRP A 282 4.93 12.11 17.42
N ALA A 283 5.68 13.21 17.41
CA ALA A 283 5.20 14.50 16.93
C ALA A 283 5.16 14.50 15.39
N ASP A 284 4.30 13.66 14.83
CA ASP A 284 3.96 13.60 13.43
C ASP A 284 2.70 14.43 13.22
N ALA A 285 2.79 15.54 12.49
CA ALA A 285 1.68 16.46 12.31
C ALA A 285 1.68 17.09 10.92
N VAL A 286 0.48 17.28 10.40
CA VAL A 286 0.23 17.96 9.12
C VAL A 286 -0.71 19.13 9.37
N VAL A 287 -0.32 20.32 8.94
CA VAL A 287 -1.18 21.51 8.97
C VAL A 287 -1.73 21.74 7.57
N LEU A 288 -3.04 21.83 7.49
CA LEU A 288 -3.78 22.12 6.26
C LEU A 288 -4.44 23.50 6.35
N ASN A 289 -4.52 24.21 5.23
CA ASN A 289 -5.35 25.40 5.13
C ASN A 289 -6.85 25.01 4.95
N ARG A 290 -7.72 26.02 4.76
CA ARG A 290 -9.17 25.79 4.56
C ARG A 290 -9.50 25.02 3.29
N ASP A 291 -8.62 25.07 2.28
CA ASP A 291 -8.76 24.34 1.02
C ASP A 291 -8.10 22.96 1.07
N LEU A 292 -7.73 22.51 2.29
CA LEU A 292 -7.07 21.22 2.57
C LEU A 292 -5.72 21.07 1.85
N GLN A 293 -5.02 22.20 1.60
CA GLN A 293 -3.66 22.21 1.06
C GLN A 293 -2.64 22.16 2.20
N VAL A 294 -1.61 21.36 2.04
CA VAL A 294 -0.52 21.20 3.02
C VAL A 294 0.22 22.52 3.19
N GLN A 295 0.33 23.01 4.44
CA GLN A 295 1.06 24.22 4.82
C GLN A 295 2.33 23.90 5.59
N ALA A 296 2.30 22.87 6.42
CA ALA A 296 3.45 22.43 7.20
C ALA A 296 3.33 20.94 7.51
N VAL A 297 4.48 20.29 7.62
CA VAL A 297 4.59 18.87 8.00
C VAL A 297 5.71 18.71 9.00
N TRP A 298 5.43 17.99 10.07
CA TRP A 298 6.44 17.54 11.03
C TRP A 298 6.47 16.03 11.03
N VAL A 299 7.67 15.49 10.99
CA VAL A 299 7.93 14.04 11.10
C VAL A 299 8.89 13.85 12.27
N GLU A 300 8.46 13.09 13.27
CA GLU A 300 9.24 12.86 14.50
C GLU A 300 9.72 14.17 15.15
N GLY A 301 8.82 15.18 15.19
CA GLY A 301 9.09 16.50 15.78
C GLY A 301 9.97 17.43 14.95
N ARG A 302 10.35 17.05 13.73
CA ARG A 302 11.21 17.88 12.86
C ARG A 302 10.43 18.30 11.61
N SER A 303 10.55 19.57 11.21
CA SER A 303 9.94 20.06 9.98
C SER A 303 10.43 19.25 8.76
N ALA A 304 9.49 18.79 7.95
CA ALA A 304 9.75 18.11 6.69
C ALA A 304 9.65 19.04 5.48
N LEU A 305 8.97 20.19 5.61
CA LEU A 305 8.99 21.24 4.58
C LEU A 305 10.14 22.19 4.87
N GLN A 306 11.11 22.27 3.95
CA GLN A 306 12.08 23.36 3.95
C GLN A 306 11.39 24.56 3.28
N LYS A 307 11.39 25.70 3.98
CA LYS A 307 11.02 26.98 3.39
C LYS A 307 12.12 27.47 2.48
#